data_d3dc5d1c9a1333ac3cb3dcf789cbdd8b
#
_entry.id   d3dc5d1c9a1333ac3cb3dcf789cbdd8b
#
_cell.length_a   1.000
_cell.length_b   1.000
_cell.length_c   1.000
_cell.angle_alpha   90.00
_cell.angle_beta   90.00
_cell.angle_gamma   90.00
#
_symmetry.space_group_name_H-M   'P 1'
#
loop_
_entity.id
_entity.type
_entity.pdbx_description
1 polymer ?
#
loop_
_entity_poly.entity_id
_entity_poly.type
_entity_poly.pdbx_seq_one_letter_code
_entity_poly.pdbx_strand_id
1 'polypeptide(L)'
;MLTISSPPILGEEILRPILDDFLDLYPTVSVRLLLLDRFVNLVDEGVDIALRIGQLADSSLISTRLGGDVRRVVVASPRYLANHPRIEEPADLAKHQILAFTNFGLESWSFTPAKGSSVPRTIQFTPRCIVNSVRAAAASAAAGRGLTRLYSYHVAEYVRDGRLEIVLADAEHPPLPAHLIAPQGRMSVPKVRAFVDFAAPRLRSEFARMAAEAGTLT
;
A
#
# COMPACT_ATOMS: atom_id res chain seq x y z
N MET A 1 27.73 2.63 -1.06
CA MET A 1 26.36 3.16 -0.91
C MET A 1 25.37 2.08 -1.35
N LEU A 2 24.26 1.89 -0.62
CA LEU A 2 23.15 0.99 -0.92
C LEU A 2 21.92 1.84 -1.26
N THR A 3 21.32 1.66 -2.43
CA THR A 3 20.13 2.43 -2.87
C THR A 3 18.88 1.57 -2.70
N ILE A 4 17.95 2.04 -1.86
CA ILE A 4 16.71 1.33 -1.52
C ILE A 4 15.53 2.19 -1.94
N SER A 5 14.50 1.58 -2.55
CA SER A 5 13.24 2.25 -2.86
C SER A 5 12.08 1.65 -2.06
N SER A 6 11.18 2.50 -1.57
CA SER A 6 10.00 2.10 -0.81
C SER A 6 8.83 3.03 -1.11
N PRO A 7 7.57 2.58 -0.96
CA PRO A 7 6.44 3.49 -0.82
C PRO A 7 6.68 4.44 0.37
N PRO A 8 6.27 5.72 0.29
CA PRO A 8 6.63 6.73 1.29
C PRO A 8 6.30 6.32 2.73
N ILE A 9 5.05 6.00 3.03
CA ILE A 9 4.63 5.67 4.40
C ILE A 9 5.36 4.44 4.94
N LEU A 10 5.50 3.37 4.14
CA LEU A 10 6.28 2.19 4.57
C LEU A 10 7.76 2.52 4.78
N GLY A 11 8.31 3.39 3.94
CA GLY A 11 9.69 3.81 4.06
C GLY A 11 9.94 4.67 5.28
N GLU A 12 9.04 5.62 5.55
CA GLU A 12 9.14 6.54 6.69
C GLU A 12 8.91 5.85 8.03
N GLU A 13 7.87 5.02 8.13
CA GLU A 13 7.38 4.51 9.41
C GLU A 13 7.93 3.11 9.76
N ILE A 14 8.19 2.27 8.76
CA ILE A 14 8.58 0.88 8.98
C ILE A 14 10.04 0.63 8.60
N LEU A 15 10.44 1.04 7.39
CA LEU A 15 11.77 0.71 6.89
C LEU A 15 12.86 1.58 7.51
N ARG A 16 12.60 2.87 7.75
CA ARG A 16 13.57 3.80 8.30
C ARG A 16 14.13 3.36 9.67
N PRO A 17 13.30 2.98 10.67
CA PRO A 17 13.87 2.47 11.94
C PRO A 17 14.76 1.25 11.75
N ILE A 18 14.39 0.34 10.85
CA ILE A 18 15.21 -0.85 10.52
C ILE A 18 16.52 -0.45 9.85
N LEU A 19 16.50 0.62 9.03
CA LEU A 19 17.71 1.16 8.41
C LEU A 19 18.63 1.83 9.43
N ASP A 20 18.08 2.55 10.40
CA ASP A 20 18.86 3.17 11.47
C ASP A 20 19.65 2.08 12.24
N ASP A 21 18.97 1.02 12.67
CA ASP A 21 19.60 -0.14 13.34
C ASP A 21 20.65 -0.84 12.44
N PHE A 22 20.36 -0.95 11.14
CA PHE A 22 21.27 -1.54 10.17
C PHE A 22 22.54 -0.71 10.01
N LEU A 23 22.43 0.61 9.95
CA LEU A 23 23.58 1.52 9.81
C LEU A 23 24.46 1.53 11.06
N ASP A 24 23.88 1.39 12.25
CA ASP A 24 24.63 1.24 13.49
C ASP A 24 25.46 -0.05 13.50
N LEU A 25 24.90 -1.15 12.98
CA LEU A 25 25.61 -2.43 12.92
C LEU A 25 26.66 -2.48 11.79
N TYR A 26 26.45 -1.72 10.70
CA TYR A 26 27.32 -1.71 9.52
C TYR A 26 27.86 -0.30 9.22
N PRO A 27 28.77 0.26 10.06
CA PRO A 27 29.19 1.67 9.99
C PRO A 27 29.93 2.05 8.69
N THR A 28 30.36 1.07 7.90
CA THR A 28 31.01 1.31 6.60
C THR A 28 30.02 1.40 5.44
N VAL A 29 28.73 1.11 5.70
CA VAL A 29 27.67 1.17 4.69
C VAL A 29 27.01 2.55 4.75
N SER A 30 26.76 3.13 3.59
CA SER A 30 25.88 4.30 3.43
C SER A 30 24.62 3.91 2.64
N VAL A 31 23.49 4.51 2.96
CA VAL A 31 22.21 4.23 2.33
C VAL A 31 21.64 5.48 1.65
N ARG A 32 21.06 5.27 0.46
CA ARG A 32 20.15 6.22 -0.20
C ARG A 32 18.75 5.62 -0.17
N LEU A 33 17.83 6.24 0.56
CA LEU A 33 16.42 5.83 0.60
C LEU A 33 15.60 6.71 -0.36
N LEU A 34 14.94 6.07 -1.33
CA LEU A 34 14.05 6.70 -2.30
C LEU A 34 12.59 6.38 -1.95
N LEU A 35 11.83 7.38 -1.53
CA LEU A 35 10.43 7.25 -1.14
C LEU A 35 9.55 7.61 -2.33
N LEU A 36 9.06 6.60 -3.04
CA LEU A 36 8.34 6.76 -4.31
C LEU A 36 7.13 5.82 -4.38
N ASP A 37 5.96 6.40 -4.61
CA ASP A 37 4.71 5.65 -4.84
C ASP A 37 4.60 5.08 -6.26
N ARG A 38 5.41 5.58 -7.21
CA ARG A 38 5.45 5.06 -8.58
C ARG A 38 6.28 3.77 -8.69
N PHE A 39 5.96 2.97 -9.67
CA PHE A 39 6.86 1.90 -10.07
C PHE A 39 8.18 2.47 -10.60
N VAL A 40 9.28 1.92 -10.14
CA VAL A 40 10.64 2.28 -10.59
C VAL A 40 11.23 1.11 -11.37
N ASN A 41 11.92 1.38 -12.46
CA ASN A 41 12.80 0.40 -13.05
C ASN A 41 14.08 0.32 -12.23
N LEU A 42 14.25 -0.77 -11.50
CA LEU A 42 15.34 -0.90 -10.53
C LEU A 42 16.73 -0.81 -11.19
N VAL A 43 16.86 -1.33 -12.42
CA VAL A 43 18.12 -1.33 -13.15
C VAL A 43 18.45 0.07 -13.64
N ASP A 44 17.51 0.71 -14.33
CA ASP A 44 17.73 2.02 -14.95
C ASP A 44 17.92 3.15 -13.91
N GLU A 45 17.25 3.04 -12.77
CA GLU A 45 17.33 4.02 -11.68
C GLU A 45 18.42 3.67 -10.64
N GLY A 46 19.21 2.62 -10.88
CA GLY A 46 20.31 2.22 -10.01
C GLY A 46 19.87 1.81 -8.61
N VAL A 47 18.67 1.25 -8.48
CA VAL A 47 18.11 0.78 -7.21
C VAL A 47 18.62 -0.63 -6.93
N ASP A 48 19.23 -0.84 -5.77
CA ASP A 48 19.75 -2.15 -5.37
C ASP A 48 18.62 -3.05 -4.83
N ILE A 49 17.67 -2.47 -4.07
CA ILE A 49 16.55 -3.18 -3.44
C ILE A 49 15.31 -2.29 -3.45
N ALA A 50 14.14 -2.88 -3.63
CA ALA A 50 12.88 -2.17 -3.40
C ALA A 50 11.93 -2.97 -2.49
N LEU A 51 11.28 -2.26 -1.57
CA LEU A 51 10.12 -2.75 -0.82
C LEU A 51 8.87 -2.46 -1.67
N ARG A 52 8.05 -3.48 -1.91
CA ARG A 52 6.84 -3.34 -2.74
C ARG A 52 5.69 -4.18 -2.20
N ILE A 53 4.46 -3.69 -2.39
CA ILE A 53 3.21 -4.41 -2.13
C ILE A 53 2.57 -4.77 -3.46
N GLY A 54 2.15 -6.01 -3.61
CA GLY A 54 1.43 -6.49 -4.78
C GLY A 54 1.92 -7.83 -5.27
N GLN A 55 1.17 -8.37 -6.24
CA GLN A 55 1.63 -9.53 -6.99
C GLN A 55 2.78 -9.10 -7.91
N LEU A 56 3.84 -9.86 -7.90
CA LEU A 56 4.96 -9.64 -8.81
C LEU A 56 4.62 -10.30 -10.15
N ALA A 57 4.71 -9.55 -11.24
CA ALA A 57 4.71 -10.13 -12.56
C ALA A 57 5.98 -10.97 -12.75
N ASP A 58 5.92 -12.00 -13.59
CA ASP A 58 7.10 -12.75 -14.01
C ASP A 58 8.19 -11.78 -14.44
N SER A 59 9.29 -11.78 -13.73
CA SER A 59 10.36 -10.82 -13.99
C SER A 59 11.72 -11.43 -13.67
N SER A 60 12.75 -10.83 -14.24
CA SER A 60 14.15 -11.08 -13.89
C SER A 60 14.55 -10.62 -12.48
N LEU A 61 13.56 -10.28 -11.63
CA LEU A 61 13.78 -9.83 -10.27
C LEU A 61 13.78 -11.02 -9.31
N ILE A 62 14.71 -10.98 -8.36
CA ILE A 62 14.69 -11.87 -7.22
C ILE A 62 13.80 -11.26 -6.15
N SER A 63 12.89 -12.05 -5.61
CA SER A 63 11.99 -11.57 -4.57
C SER A 63 12.14 -12.36 -3.27
N THR A 64 12.13 -11.64 -2.16
CA THR A 64 12.00 -12.19 -0.81
C THR A 64 10.63 -11.80 -0.28
N ARG A 65 9.72 -12.77 -0.16
CA ARG A 65 8.40 -12.54 0.41
C ARG A 65 8.52 -12.21 1.90
N LEU A 66 7.84 -11.15 2.29
CA LEU A 66 7.81 -10.66 3.67
C LEU A 66 6.54 -11.09 4.42
N GLY A 67 5.58 -11.69 3.73
CA GLY A 67 4.24 -11.92 4.24
C GLY A 67 3.37 -10.71 3.96
N GLY A 68 2.43 -10.44 4.86
CA GLY A 68 1.50 -9.32 4.77
C GLY A 68 0.19 -9.73 4.15
N ASP A 69 -0.87 -9.22 4.76
CA ASP A 69 -2.23 -9.27 4.26
C ASP A 69 -2.71 -7.83 4.12
N VAL A 70 -2.01 -7.10 3.24
CA VAL A 70 -2.30 -5.68 3.01
C VAL A 70 -3.60 -5.57 2.21
N ARG A 71 -4.66 -5.17 2.88
CA ARG A 71 -5.98 -4.96 2.27
C ARG A 71 -6.00 -3.67 1.47
N ARG A 72 -6.83 -3.64 0.43
CA ARG A 72 -7.12 -2.45 -0.37
C ARG A 72 -8.55 -2.04 -0.09
N VAL A 73 -8.71 -1.05 0.78
CA VAL A 73 -9.97 -0.64 1.38
C VAL A 73 -10.53 0.63 0.74
N VAL A 74 -11.85 0.74 0.69
CA VAL A 74 -12.55 1.99 0.35
C VAL A 74 -13.02 2.62 1.65
N VAL A 75 -12.72 3.91 1.85
CA VAL A 75 -13.02 4.62 3.08
C VAL A 75 -13.70 5.97 2.83
N ALA A 76 -14.54 6.36 3.77
CA ALA A 76 -15.13 7.69 3.85
C ALA A 76 -15.28 8.10 5.33
N SER A 77 -15.48 9.39 5.60
CA SER A 77 -15.78 9.83 6.97
C SER A 77 -17.24 9.51 7.34
N PRO A 78 -17.54 9.26 8.64
CA PRO A 78 -18.92 9.09 9.13
C PRO A 78 -19.81 10.25 8.72
N ARG A 79 -19.29 11.47 8.79
CA ARG A 79 -20.02 12.68 8.37
C ARG A 79 -20.42 12.63 6.88
N TYR A 80 -19.55 12.13 6.02
CA TYR A 80 -19.87 12.00 4.60
C TYR A 80 -20.98 10.96 4.41
N LEU A 81 -20.83 9.78 5.03
CA LEU A 81 -21.77 8.66 4.92
C LEU A 81 -23.17 9.03 5.42
N ALA A 82 -23.27 9.76 6.54
CA ALA A 82 -24.55 10.21 7.10
C ALA A 82 -25.33 11.19 6.21
N ASN A 83 -24.66 11.89 5.27
CA ASN A 83 -25.28 12.92 4.42
C ASN A 83 -25.40 12.50 2.95
N HIS A 84 -25.12 11.23 2.61
CA HIS A 84 -25.17 10.72 1.25
C HIS A 84 -25.92 9.38 1.19
N PRO A 85 -26.34 8.93 -0.01
CA PRO A 85 -27.00 7.64 -0.16
C PRO A 85 -26.20 6.50 0.47
N ARG A 86 -26.89 5.46 0.96
CA ARG A 86 -26.25 4.29 1.54
C ARG A 86 -25.44 3.54 0.50
N ILE A 87 -24.29 3.00 0.91
CA ILE A 87 -23.41 2.18 0.08
C ILE A 87 -23.54 0.73 0.54
N GLU A 88 -24.21 -0.10 -0.25
CA GLU A 88 -24.41 -1.52 0.01
C GLU A 88 -23.65 -2.41 -0.97
N GLU A 89 -23.44 -1.93 -2.19
CA GLU A 89 -22.72 -2.63 -3.23
C GLU A 89 -21.81 -1.69 -4.03
N PRO A 90 -20.79 -2.22 -4.75
CA PRO A 90 -19.88 -1.40 -5.55
C PRO A 90 -20.55 -0.45 -6.53
N ALA A 91 -21.70 -0.83 -7.11
CA ALA A 91 -22.44 0.02 -8.06
C ALA A 91 -22.89 1.35 -7.44
N ASP A 92 -23.13 1.38 -6.14
CA ASP A 92 -23.55 2.61 -5.46
C ASP A 92 -22.49 3.71 -5.50
N LEU A 93 -21.22 3.35 -5.66
CA LEU A 93 -20.11 4.31 -5.76
C LEU A 93 -20.29 5.31 -6.90
N ALA A 94 -21.05 4.96 -7.95
CA ALA A 94 -21.36 5.87 -9.06
C ALA A 94 -22.18 7.11 -8.61
N LYS A 95 -22.83 7.04 -7.44
CA LYS A 95 -23.62 8.14 -6.85
C LYS A 95 -22.79 9.01 -5.89
N HIS A 96 -21.51 8.71 -5.75
CA HIS A 96 -20.66 9.33 -4.74
C HIS A 96 -19.51 10.12 -5.32
N GLN A 97 -18.96 11.02 -4.50
CA GLN A 97 -17.76 11.77 -4.84
C GLN A 97 -16.52 10.92 -4.60
N ILE A 98 -15.71 10.72 -5.62
CA ILE A 98 -14.46 9.95 -5.55
C ILE A 98 -13.27 10.88 -5.50
N LEU A 99 -12.38 10.63 -4.55
CA LEU A 99 -11.07 11.22 -4.42
C LEU A 99 -10.06 10.17 -4.90
N ALA A 100 -9.61 10.30 -6.13
CA ALA A 100 -8.74 9.29 -6.74
C ALA A 100 -7.30 9.48 -6.31
N PHE A 101 -6.68 8.38 -5.89
CA PHE A 101 -5.24 8.29 -5.69
C PHE A 101 -4.62 7.65 -6.93
N THR A 102 -3.56 8.26 -7.48
CA THR A 102 -3.01 7.93 -8.80
C THR A 102 -2.66 6.45 -9.00
N ASN A 103 -2.29 5.74 -7.94
CA ASN A 103 -1.87 4.34 -8.05
C ASN A 103 -3.02 3.33 -7.93
N PHE A 104 -4.26 3.76 -7.69
CA PHE A 104 -5.40 2.85 -7.46
C PHE A 104 -6.55 2.99 -8.46
N GLY A 105 -6.26 3.58 -9.60
CA GLY A 105 -7.24 3.81 -10.67
C GLY A 105 -7.84 5.20 -10.61
N LEU A 106 -7.79 5.89 -11.73
CA LEU A 106 -8.25 7.27 -11.85
C LEU A 106 -9.70 7.38 -12.30
N GLU A 107 -10.20 6.39 -13.03
CA GLU A 107 -11.54 6.42 -13.64
C GLU A 107 -12.38 5.18 -13.32
N SER A 108 -11.75 4.16 -12.73
CA SER A 108 -12.45 2.93 -12.38
C SER A 108 -11.82 2.19 -11.22
N TRP A 109 -12.67 1.47 -10.47
CA TRP A 109 -12.23 0.53 -9.46
C TRP A 109 -12.85 -0.85 -9.73
N SER A 110 -12.00 -1.89 -9.62
CA SER A 110 -12.42 -3.28 -9.68
C SER A 110 -12.63 -3.84 -8.27
N PHE A 111 -13.60 -4.71 -8.11
CA PHE A 111 -13.99 -5.41 -6.90
C PHE A 111 -14.14 -6.91 -7.19
N THR A 112 -14.18 -7.74 -6.15
CA THR A 112 -14.43 -9.16 -6.30
C THR A 112 -15.77 -9.43 -7.02
N PRO A 113 -15.89 -10.55 -7.72
CA PRO A 113 -17.16 -10.97 -8.33
C PRO A 113 -18.29 -11.02 -7.30
N ALA A 114 -19.52 -10.79 -7.75
CA ALA A 114 -20.69 -11.10 -6.95
C ALA A 114 -20.79 -12.61 -6.69
N LYS A 115 -21.48 -13.00 -5.63
CA LYS A 115 -21.68 -14.42 -5.29
C LYS A 115 -22.32 -15.16 -6.49
N GLY A 116 -21.67 -16.22 -6.93
CA GLY A 116 -22.09 -17.01 -8.09
C GLY A 116 -21.62 -16.51 -9.45
N SER A 117 -20.79 -15.48 -9.50
CA SER A 117 -20.14 -14.95 -10.71
C SER A 117 -18.63 -15.14 -10.66
N SER A 118 -17.98 -15.24 -11.82
CA SER A 118 -16.53 -15.21 -11.97
C SER A 118 -16.01 -13.87 -12.52
N VAL A 119 -16.92 -12.94 -12.87
CA VAL A 119 -16.58 -11.66 -13.51
C VAL A 119 -16.39 -10.58 -12.43
N PRO A 120 -15.21 -9.93 -12.34
CA PRO A 120 -15.00 -8.81 -11.43
C PRO A 120 -15.99 -7.67 -11.70
N ARG A 121 -16.45 -7.02 -10.63
CA ARG A 121 -17.32 -5.84 -10.72
C ARG A 121 -16.45 -4.60 -10.90
N THR A 122 -16.47 -4.01 -12.07
CA THR A 122 -15.74 -2.76 -12.36
C THR A 122 -16.70 -1.60 -12.38
N ILE A 123 -16.44 -0.59 -11.56
CA ILE A 123 -17.26 0.62 -11.45
C ILE A 123 -16.47 1.77 -12.06
N GLN A 124 -17.12 2.44 -13.03
CA GLN A 124 -16.59 3.66 -13.65
C GLN A 124 -17.05 4.88 -12.84
N PHE A 125 -16.20 5.87 -12.74
CA PHE A 125 -16.51 7.14 -12.08
C PHE A 125 -15.69 8.29 -12.68
N THR A 126 -16.14 9.51 -12.45
CA THR A 126 -15.34 10.71 -12.71
C THR A 126 -14.86 11.26 -11.37
N PRO A 127 -13.55 11.27 -11.10
CA PRO A 127 -13.05 11.73 -9.82
C PRO A 127 -13.25 13.23 -9.67
N ARG A 128 -13.67 13.68 -8.50
CA ARG A 128 -13.75 15.13 -8.19
C ARG A 128 -12.39 15.73 -7.89
N CYS A 129 -11.46 14.90 -7.38
CA CYS A 129 -10.09 15.31 -7.09
C CYS A 129 -9.15 14.13 -7.36
N ILE A 130 -8.01 14.42 -7.95
CA ILE A 130 -6.94 13.44 -8.18
C ILE A 130 -5.71 13.91 -7.41
N VAL A 131 -5.14 13.02 -6.61
CA VAL A 131 -3.94 13.29 -5.83
C VAL A 131 -2.93 12.15 -5.98
N ASN A 132 -1.65 12.48 -5.88
CA ASN A 132 -0.55 11.52 -5.85
C ASN A 132 0.04 11.35 -4.43
N SER A 133 -0.62 11.89 -3.42
CA SER A 133 -0.25 11.76 -2.02
C SER A 133 -1.32 10.99 -1.25
N VAL A 134 -0.93 9.86 -0.65
CA VAL A 134 -1.78 9.06 0.22
C VAL A 134 -2.31 9.89 1.41
N ARG A 135 -1.43 10.69 2.04
CA ARG A 135 -1.80 11.54 3.18
C ARG A 135 -2.85 12.57 2.78
N ALA A 136 -2.72 13.16 1.58
CA ALA A 136 -3.71 14.11 1.06
C ALA A 136 -5.06 13.43 0.78
N ALA A 137 -5.07 12.23 0.19
CA ALA A 137 -6.28 11.45 -0.07
C ALA A 137 -7.02 11.11 1.24
N ALA A 138 -6.29 10.54 2.22
CA ALA A 138 -6.85 10.18 3.53
C ALA A 138 -7.39 11.39 4.28
N ALA A 139 -6.64 12.50 4.33
CA ALA A 139 -7.07 13.73 5.00
C ALA A 139 -8.33 14.33 4.34
N SER A 140 -8.40 14.33 3.01
CA SER A 140 -9.59 14.82 2.29
C SER A 140 -10.82 13.96 2.54
N ALA A 141 -10.66 12.64 2.58
CA ALA A 141 -11.76 11.73 2.93
C ALA A 141 -12.22 11.94 4.37
N ALA A 142 -11.31 12.07 5.33
CA ALA A 142 -11.60 12.36 6.73
C ALA A 142 -12.30 13.72 6.92
N ALA A 143 -11.98 14.70 6.08
CA ALA A 143 -12.68 15.99 6.05
C ALA A 143 -14.07 15.94 5.38
N GLY A 144 -14.57 14.76 5.00
CA GLY A 144 -15.90 14.57 4.42
C GLY A 144 -16.04 15.02 2.96
N ARG A 145 -14.95 14.94 2.19
CA ARG A 145 -14.96 15.39 0.79
C ARG A 145 -15.30 14.30 -0.23
N GLY A 146 -15.47 13.05 0.22
CA GLY A 146 -15.79 11.91 -0.63
C GLY A 146 -15.17 10.62 -0.13
N LEU A 147 -15.20 9.59 -0.98
CA LEU A 147 -14.56 8.31 -0.75
C LEU A 147 -13.17 8.28 -1.40
N THR A 148 -12.27 7.52 -0.81
CA THR A 148 -10.99 7.19 -1.43
C THR A 148 -10.68 5.71 -1.24
N ARG A 149 -9.82 5.17 -2.10
CA ARG A 149 -9.35 3.78 -2.04
C ARG A 149 -7.87 3.78 -1.73
N LEU A 150 -7.49 3.15 -0.63
CA LEU A 150 -6.12 3.14 -0.12
C LEU A 150 -5.77 1.75 0.44
N TYR A 151 -4.53 1.54 0.84
CA TYR A 151 -4.16 0.36 1.63
C TYR A 151 -4.60 0.53 3.08
N SER A 152 -4.92 -0.59 3.74
CA SER A 152 -5.39 -0.61 5.13
C SER A 152 -4.44 0.11 6.10
N TYR A 153 -3.13 -0.07 5.95
CA TYR A 153 -2.16 0.61 6.82
C TYR A 153 -2.10 2.13 6.62
N HIS A 154 -2.53 2.65 5.45
CA HIS A 154 -2.60 4.09 5.21
C HIS A 154 -3.67 4.78 6.04
N VAL A 155 -4.70 4.05 6.43
CA VAL A 155 -5.90 4.58 7.08
C VAL A 155 -6.15 4.01 8.48
N ALA A 156 -5.27 3.12 8.95
CA ALA A 156 -5.44 2.42 10.21
C ALA A 156 -5.68 3.35 11.42
N GLU A 157 -4.90 4.43 11.55
CA GLU A 157 -5.13 5.45 12.58
C GLU A 157 -6.48 6.15 12.42
N TYR A 158 -6.80 6.58 11.19
CA TYR A 158 -8.07 7.27 10.92
C TYR A 158 -9.28 6.41 11.27
N VAL A 159 -9.22 5.09 11.02
CA VAL A 159 -10.30 4.15 11.34
C VAL A 159 -10.37 3.93 12.84
N ARG A 160 -9.24 3.70 13.52
CA ARG A 160 -9.21 3.57 15.00
C ARG A 160 -9.76 4.79 15.73
N ASP A 161 -9.47 5.97 15.21
CA ASP A 161 -9.94 7.24 15.77
C ASP A 161 -11.39 7.57 15.39
N GLY A 162 -12.08 6.73 14.61
CA GLY A 162 -13.43 6.97 14.10
C GLY A 162 -13.55 8.13 13.12
N ARG A 163 -12.45 8.57 12.51
CA ARG A 163 -12.43 9.62 11.48
C ARG A 163 -12.74 9.12 10.08
N LEU A 164 -12.51 7.84 9.85
CA LEU A 164 -12.85 7.11 8.61
C LEU A 164 -13.51 5.79 8.96
N GLU A 165 -14.43 5.36 8.12
CA GLU A 165 -15.07 4.05 8.13
C GLU A 165 -14.75 3.32 6.83
N ILE A 166 -14.54 2.00 6.92
CA ILE A 166 -14.38 1.13 5.75
C ILE A 166 -15.77 0.78 5.23
N VAL A 167 -15.96 0.94 3.93
CA VAL A 167 -17.17 0.52 3.23
C VAL A 167 -16.84 -0.57 2.22
N LEU A 168 -17.83 -1.43 1.90
CA LEU A 168 -17.68 -2.51 0.92
C LEU A 168 -16.60 -3.54 1.27
N ALA A 169 -16.36 -3.83 2.55
CA ALA A 169 -15.37 -4.80 2.99
C ALA A 169 -15.58 -6.20 2.36
N ASP A 170 -16.83 -6.62 2.18
CA ASP A 170 -17.19 -7.91 1.56
C ASP A 170 -16.87 -7.96 0.05
N ALA A 171 -16.60 -6.82 -0.55
CA ALA A 171 -16.29 -6.71 -1.98
C ALA A 171 -14.79 -6.50 -2.26
N GLU A 172 -13.94 -6.49 -1.24
CA GLU A 172 -12.51 -6.32 -1.39
C GLU A 172 -11.87 -7.48 -2.15
N HIS A 173 -10.84 -7.18 -2.94
CA HIS A 173 -9.96 -8.23 -3.47
C HIS A 173 -9.16 -8.89 -2.35
N PRO A 174 -8.69 -10.13 -2.55
CA PRO A 174 -7.78 -10.77 -1.60
C PRO A 174 -6.61 -9.85 -1.23
N PRO A 175 -6.13 -9.91 0.02
CA PRO A 175 -5.01 -9.13 0.48
C PRO A 175 -3.75 -9.33 -0.37
N LEU A 176 -2.90 -8.33 -0.40
CA LEU A 176 -1.68 -8.30 -1.21
C LEU A 176 -0.44 -8.57 -0.36
N PRO A 177 0.48 -9.41 -0.84
CA PRO A 177 1.74 -9.66 -0.15
C PRO A 177 2.71 -8.50 -0.31
N ALA A 178 3.61 -8.36 0.66
CA ALA A 178 4.77 -7.47 0.60
C ALA A 178 6.04 -8.25 0.24
N HIS A 179 6.94 -7.61 -0.48
CA HIS A 179 8.18 -8.19 -0.96
C HIS A 179 9.35 -7.21 -0.85
N LEU A 180 10.54 -7.73 -0.54
CA LEU A 180 11.80 -7.12 -0.96
C LEU A 180 12.15 -7.69 -2.33
N ILE A 181 12.40 -6.83 -3.30
CA ILE A 181 12.79 -7.21 -4.66
C ILE A 181 14.14 -6.59 -5.02
N ALA A 182 14.95 -7.34 -5.75
CA ALA A 182 16.25 -6.90 -6.24
C ALA A 182 16.49 -7.38 -7.67
N PRO A 183 17.22 -6.65 -8.51
CA PRO A 183 17.65 -7.14 -9.82
C PRO A 183 18.46 -8.43 -9.70
N GLN A 184 18.36 -9.30 -10.70
CA GLN A 184 19.17 -10.52 -10.76
C GLN A 184 20.66 -10.15 -10.66
N GLY A 185 21.43 -10.91 -9.87
CA GLY A 185 22.84 -10.64 -9.61
C GLY A 185 23.12 -9.63 -8.48
N ARG A 186 22.17 -8.78 -8.09
CA ARG A 186 22.37 -7.86 -6.96
C ARG A 186 22.48 -8.59 -5.62
N MET A 187 21.82 -9.72 -5.45
CA MET A 187 21.91 -10.54 -4.24
C MET A 187 23.30 -11.13 -3.98
N SER A 188 24.17 -11.20 -4.98
CA SER A 188 25.58 -11.58 -4.80
C SER A 188 26.45 -10.46 -4.21
N VAL A 189 25.97 -9.21 -4.22
CA VAL A 189 26.69 -8.06 -3.65
C VAL A 189 26.58 -8.09 -2.14
N PRO A 190 27.71 -8.14 -1.39
CA PRO A 190 27.71 -8.37 0.06
C PRO A 190 26.83 -7.40 0.87
N LYS A 191 26.86 -6.09 0.55
CA LYS A 191 26.02 -5.08 1.24
C LYS A 191 24.51 -5.31 1.03
N VAL A 192 24.11 -5.80 -0.18
CA VAL A 192 22.70 -6.09 -0.51
C VAL A 192 22.24 -7.29 0.28
N ARG A 193 23.04 -8.35 0.27
CA ARG A 193 22.74 -9.57 1.01
C ARG A 193 22.67 -9.32 2.51
N ALA A 194 23.65 -8.63 3.08
CA ALA A 194 23.65 -8.26 4.49
C ALA A 194 22.39 -7.49 4.89
N PHE A 195 21.95 -6.54 4.04
CA PHE A 195 20.73 -5.80 4.31
C PHE A 195 19.48 -6.70 4.24
N VAL A 196 19.36 -7.55 3.22
CA VAL A 196 18.20 -8.44 3.09
C VAL A 196 18.13 -9.41 4.27
N ASP A 197 19.26 -10.03 4.65
CA ASP A 197 19.34 -10.96 5.77
C ASP A 197 18.98 -10.27 7.11
N PHE A 198 19.35 -9.01 7.27
CA PHE A 198 19.05 -8.18 8.46
C PHE A 198 17.58 -7.71 8.47
N ALA A 199 17.11 -7.16 7.35
CA ALA A 199 15.82 -6.47 7.28
C ALA A 199 14.64 -7.42 7.10
N ALA A 200 14.80 -8.52 6.34
CA ALA A 200 13.67 -9.39 6.02
C ALA A 200 12.95 -9.98 7.24
N PRO A 201 13.63 -10.52 8.28
CA PRO A 201 12.94 -11.02 9.47
C PRO A 201 12.21 -9.90 10.25
N ARG A 202 12.80 -8.71 10.35
CA ARG A 202 12.20 -7.54 11.02
C ARG A 202 10.96 -7.03 10.27
N LEU A 203 11.07 -6.90 8.96
CA LEU A 203 9.94 -6.55 8.11
C LEU A 203 8.81 -7.57 8.18
N ARG A 204 9.11 -8.89 8.23
CA ARG A 204 8.09 -9.92 8.42
C ARG A 204 7.33 -9.74 9.72
N SER A 205 8.01 -9.43 10.80
CA SER A 205 7.39 -9.13 12.10
C SER A 205 6.46 -7.92 12.01
N GLU A 206 6.91 -6.83 11.38
CA GLU A 206 6.10 -5.63 11.20
C GLU A 206 4.87 -5.88 10.31
N PHE A 207 5.02 -6.58 9.19
CA PHE A 207 3.88 -6.92 8.34
C PHE A 207 2.90 -7.88 9.04
N ALA A 208 3.37 -8.81 9.86
CA ALA A 208 2.48 -9.64 10.66
C ALA A 208 1.67 -8.83 11.69
N ARG A 209 2.31 -7.84 12.34
CA ARG A 209 1.62 -6.89 13.25
C ARG A 209 0.57 -6.07 12.50
N MET A 210 0.94 -5.50 11.35
CA MET A 210 0.02 -4.72 10.52
C MET A 210 -1.18 -5.55 10.02
N ALA A 211 -0.96 -6.82 9.68
CA ALA A 211 -2.03 -7.73 9.26
C ALA A 211 -3.00 -8.03 10.42
N ALA A 212 -2.48 -8.25 11.62
CA ALA A 212 -3.31 -8.44 12.81
C ALA A 212 -4.15 -7.19 13.12
N GLU A 213 -3.56 -6.02 13.05
CA GLU A 213 -4.28 -4.74 13.23
C GLU A 213 -5.34 -4.53 12.12
N ALA A 214 -5.01 -4.83 10.85
CA ALA A 214 -5.94 -4.69 9.74
C ALA A 214 -7.14 -5.66 9.84
N GLY A 215 -6.97 -6.82 10.47
CA GLY A 215 -8.05 -7.77 10.74
C GLY A 215 -9.08 -7.25 11.75
N THR A 216 -8.72 -6.27 12.58
CA THR A 216 -9.61 -5.61 13.56
C THR A 216 -10.28 -4.35 12.99
N LEU A 217 -9.87 -3.89 11.81
CA LEU A 217 -10.49 -2.74 11.14
C LEU A 217 -11.79 -3.20 10.44
N THR A 218 -12.90 -2.89 11.02
CA THR A 218 -14.26 -3.16 10.49
C THR A 218 -14.94 -1.86 10.09
#